data_579ce8d3165b39516a8914293a850629
#
_entry.id   579ce8d3165b39516a8914293a850629
#
_cell.length_a   1.000
_cell.length_b   1.000
_cell.length_c   1.000
_cell.angle_alpha   90.00
_cell.angle_beta   90.00
_cell.angle_gamma   90.00
#
_symmetry.space_group_name_H-M   'P 1'
#
loop_
_entity.id
_entity.type
_entity.pdbx_description
1 polymer ?
#
loop_
_entity_poly.entity_id
_entity_poly.type
_entity_poly.pdbx_seq_one_letter_code
_entity_poly.pdbx_strand_id
1 'polypeptide(L)'
;MQTILHFAQHSDTSGFFPQLARWHDRSRFKMYFATLNPIDGWLRENLEFQGVECFSCECLRRVEYPLGVVRLAKILRRTQIDILHTHLFEPSVVGLQAGVLARTPVRVMTRHYSDYHTRINKRWHVGLDRLCTRVSHSVIAVSRHTADHMIVEEGAPPEKLHTVLNGIDFDRVALSGADARQRIRREFNAEQSHLLVHVARLHPEKGHHYLFQALNEIQRRVCKPVRLLVAGAGPFEAAYREEVRQLGCDEMVSFLGFRKDSADLMAAADLVILPSVAEAFGLVLTEALYLGAPVVATRAGGIPEIVDDGVDGTLVPPADTSALVSAIADLLNDEDRRKKMAGAGRAKVLERFRFEDMVRSYETIYEGLVDNQRRAINSQRSAETFAGR
;
A
#
# COMPACT_ATOMS: atom_id res chain seq x y z
N MET A 1 19.09 -20.54 -10.80
CA MET A 1 18.63 -19.17 -10.49
C MET A 1 17.36 -18.93 -11.30
N GLN A 2 16.25 -18.53 -10.66
CA GLN A 2 14.98 -18.26 -11.33
C GLN A 2 14.91 -16.80 -11.75
N THR A 3 14.18 -16.50 -12.81
CA THR A 3 14.01 -15.14 -13.33
C THR A 3 12.62 -14.62 -12.97
N ILE A 4 12.54 -13.44 -12.34
CA ILE A 4 11.28 -12.79 -11.95
C ILE A 4 11.16 -11.44 -12.64
N LEU A 5 10.03 -11.17 -13.26
CA LEU A 5 9.70 -9.84 -13.75
C LEU A 5 8.54 -9.27 -12.94
N HIS A 6 8.79 -8.16 -12.24
CA HIS A 6 7.74 -7.36 -11.63
C HIS A 6 7.17 -6.38 -12.64
N PHE A 7 5.85 -6.37 -12.78
CA PHE A 7 5.13 -5.51 -13.73
C PHE A 7 4.15 -4.59 -13.00
N ALA A 8 4.35 -3.28 -13.14
CA ALA A 8 3.60 -2.26 -12.44
C ALA A 8 3.20 -1.08 -13.34
N GLN A 9 2.60 -0.05 -12.74
CA GLN A 9 2.33 1.22 -13.40
C GLN A 9 3.63 2.05 -13.51
N HIS A 10 3.57 3.31 -13.88
CA HIS A 10 4.71 4.13 -14.29
C HIS A 10 5.55 4.72 -13.15
N SER A 11 4.96 4.94 -11.99
CA SER A 11 5.61 5.61 -10.86
C SER A 11 5.46 4.81 -9.59
N ASP A 12 6.53 4.80 -8.82
CA ASP A 12 6.54 4.28 -7.46
C ASP A 12 7.06 5.38 -6.52
N THR A 13 6.15 6.27 -6.14
CA THR A 13 6.46 7.33 -5.16
C THR A 13 6.68 6.77 -3.75
N SER A 14 6.26 5.52 -3.52
CA SER A 14 6.47 4.84 -2.25
C SER A 14 7.86 4.23 -2.10
N GLY A 15 8.63 4.10 -3.19
CA GLY A 15 9.92 3.41 -3.20
C GLY A 15 9.82 1.90 -2.99
N PHE A 16 8.65 1.29 -3.21
CA PHE A 16 8.41 -0.13 -2.99
C PHE A 16 9.31 -1.03 -3.83
N PHE A 17 9.42 -0.76 -5.14
CA PHE A 17 10.21 -1.59 -6.04
C PHE A 17 11.73 -1.48 -5.83
N PRO A 18 12.32 -0.30 -5.59
CA PRO A 18 13.71 -0.20 -5.15
C PRO A 18 14.02 -0.99 -3.88
N GLN A 19 13.11 -1.01 -2.91
CA GLN A 19 13.25 -1.80 -1.70
C GLN A 19 13.10 -3.28 -1.97
N LEU A 20 12.15 -3.67 -2.81
CA LEU A 20 12.00 -5.07 -3.24
C LEU A 20 13.29 -5.58 -3.88
N ALA A 21 13.93 -4.79 -4.75
CA ALA A 21 15.21 -5.11 -5.37
C ALA A 21 16.37 -5.19 -4.35
N ARG A 22 16.33 -4.38 -3.30
CA ARG A 22 17.33 -4.39 -2.20
C ARG A 22 17.26 -5.66 -1.36
N TRP A 23 16.05 -6.09 -0.99
CA TRP A 23 15.83 -7.20 -0.05
C TRP A 23 15.70 -8.56 -0.72
N HIS A 24 15.64 -8.56 -2.05
CA HIS A 24 15.50 -9.79 -2.84
C HIS A 24 16.74 -10.68 -2.76
N ASP A 25 16.56 -11.99 -2.59
CA ASP A 25 17.65 -12.95 -2.57
C ASP A 25 18.25 -13.17 -3.97
N ARG A 26 19.31 -12.45 -4.27
CA ARG A 26 20.01 -12.47 -5.57
C ARG A 26 20.74 -13.78 -5.86
N SER A 27 20.92 -14.64 -4.87
CA SER A 27 21.53 -15.97 -5.09
C SER A 27 20.52 -16.94 -5.70
N ARG A 28 19.25 -16.75 -5.45
CA ARG A 28 18.13 -17.62 -5.87
C ARG A 28 17.39 -17.08 -7.07
N PHE A 29 17.24 -15.76 -7.15
CA PHE A 29 16.40 -15.09 -8.12
C PHE A 29 17.15 -13.96 -8.84
N LYS A 30 16.89 -13.77 -10.12
CA LYS A 30 17.28 -12.60 -10.90
C LYS A 30 16.05 -11.75 -11.16
N MET A 31 16.04 -10.52 -10.63
CA MET A 31 14.93 -9.59 -10.78
C MET A 31 15.03 -8.77 -12.07
N TYR A 32 13.89 -8.62 -12.73
CA TYR A 32 13.62 -7.70 -13.82
C TYR A 32 12.45 -6.82 -13.46
N PHE A 33 12.36 -5.64 -14.03
CA PHE A 33 11.25 -4.73 -13.82
C PHE A 33 10.70 -4.21 -15.14
N ALA A 34 9.37 -4.10 -15.23
CA ALA A 34 8.71 -3.49 -16.39
C ALA A 34 7.54 -2.61 -15.94
N THR A 35 7.27 -1.57 -16.74
CA THR A 35 6.12 -0.68 -16.51
C THR A 35 5.15 -0.72 -17.68
N LEU A 36 3.86 -0.51 -17.37
CA LEU A 36 2.81 -0.35 -18.36
C LEU A 36 2.95 0.97 -19.13
N ASN A 37 3.16 2.06 -18.40
CA ASN A 37 3.40 3.41 -18.91
C ASN A 37 4.92 3.68 -19.04
N PRO A 38 5.36 4.79 -19.62
CA PRO A 38 6.77 5.19 -19.57
C PRO A 38 7.29 5.19 -18.13
N ILE A 39 8.47 4.59 -17.93
CA ILE A 39 9.05 4.48 -16.59
C ILE A 39 9.59 5.84 -16.14
N ASP A 40 9.35 6.20 -14.90
CA ASP A 40 9.93 7.38 -14.27
C ASP A 40 11.47 7.29 -14.18
N GLY A 41 12.17 8.39 -14.48
CA GLY A 41 13.64 8.44 -14.51
C GLY A 41 14.27 8.04 -13.18
N TRP A 42 13.74 8.56 -12.06
CA TRP A 42 14.23 8.24 -10.73
C TRP A 42 14.07 6.75 -10.40
N LEU A 43 12.93 6.17 -10.75
CA LEU A 43 12.67 4.75 -10.51
C LEU A 43 13.61 3.87 -11.33
N ARG A 44 13.81 4.21 -12.61
CA ARG A 44 14.74 3.51 -13.49
C ARG A 44 16.17 3.55 -12.94
N GLU A 45 16.69 4.74 -12.63
CA GLU A 45 18.05 4.92 -12.11
C GLU A 45 18.30 4.13 -10.83
N ASN A 46 17.34 4.15 -9.89
CA ASN A 46 17.45 3.40 -8.63
C ASN A 46 17.45 1.88 -8.83
N LEU A 47 16.65 1.37 -9.74
CA LEU A 47 16.60 -0.07 -10.03
C LEU A 47 17.84 -0.53 -10.82
N GLU A 48 18.25 0.22 -11.84
CA GLU A 48 19.44 -0.09 -12.64
C GLU A 48 20.73 -0.02 -11.81
N PHE A 49 20.84 0.95 -10.87
CA PHE A 49 21.92 1.02 -9.89
C PHE A 49 22.02 -0.26 -9.03
N GLN A 50 20.91 -0.92 -8.79
CA GLN A 50 20.86 -2.21 -8.09
C GLN A 50 21.02 -3.43 -9.00
N GLY A 51 21.30 -3.22 -10.30
CA GLY A 51 21.50 -4.28 -11.29
C GLY A 51 20.19 -4.90 -11.81
N VAL A 52 19.07 -4.22 -11.66
CA VAL A 52 17.76 -4.64 -12.19
C VAL A 52 17.57 -4.06 -13.59
N GLU A 53 17.43 -4.92 -14.59
CA GLU A 53 17.14 -4.49 -15.96
C GLU A 53 15.68 -4.03 -16.08
N CYS A 54 15.47 -2.82 -16.61
CA CYS A 54 14.18 -2.15 -16.67
C CYS A 54 13.64 -2.05 -18.10
N PHE A 55 12.34 -2.30 -18.26
CA PHE A 55 11.59 -2.20 -19.51
C PHE A 55 10.38 -1.28 -19.36
N SER A 56 9.80 -0.85 -20.48
CA SER A 56 8.52 -0.15 -20.51
C SER A 56 7.67 -0.61 -21.70
N CYS A 57 6.36 -0.70 -21.47
CA CYS A 57 5.39 -0.99 -22.54
C CYS A 57 4.94 0.29 -23.27
N GLU A 58 5.30 1.49 -22.79
CA GLU A 58 5.02 2.79 -23.42
C GLU A 58 3.51 2.98 -23.76
N CYS A 59 2.61 2.52 -22.89
CA CYS A 59 1.18 2.71 -23.04
C CYS A 59 0.72 3.95 -22.30
N LEU A 60 0.32 5.01 -23.01
CA LEU A 60 -0.19 6.25 -22.40
C LEU A 60 -1.72 6.21 -22.21
N ARG A 61 -2.43 5.44 -23.03
CA ARG A 61 -3.89 5.36 -23.02
C ARG A 61 -4.37 3.91 -23.03
N ARG A 62 -5.56 3.67 -22.50
CA ARG A 62 -6.14 2.32 -22.42
C ARG A 62 -6.33 1.64 -23.78
N VAL A 63 -6.54 2.42 -24.84
CA VAL A 63 -6.65 1.88 -26.21
C VAL A 63 -5.36 1.20 -26.69
N GLU A 64 -4.23 1.47 -26.06
CA GLU A 64 -2.91 0.92 -26.37
C GLU A 64 -2.61 -0.38 -25.59
N TYR A 65 -3.46 -0.77 -24.64
CA TYR A 65 -3.23 -1.97 -23.82
C TYR A 65 -3.08 -3.27 -24.62
N PRO A 66 -3.83 -3.52 -25.71
CA PRO A 66 -3.56 -4.68 -26.56
C PRO A 66 -2.14 -4.71 -27.13
N LEU A 67 -1.58 -3.54 -27.48
CA LEU A 67 -0.19 -3.41 -27.91
C LEU A 67 0.77 -3.64 -26.74
N GLY A 68 0.42 -3.15 -25.55
CA GLY A 68 1.14 -3.42 -24.29
C GLY A 68 1.26 -4.91 -23.99
N VAL A 69 0.18 -5.68 -24.18
CA VAL A 69 0.18 -7.15 -24.05
C VAL A 69 1.22 -7.78 -24.99
N VAL A 70 1.25 -7.36 -26.26
CA VAL A 70 2.20 -7.91 -27.25
C VAL A 70 3.65 -7.52 -26.91
N ARG A 71 3.88 -6.25 -26.53
CA ARG A 71 5.21 -5.75 -26.14
C ARG A 71 5.75 -6.50 -24.94
N LEU A 72 4.94 -6.62 -23.88
CA LEU A 72 5.34 -7.36 -22.68
C LEU A 72 5.56 -8.85 -22.98
N ALA A 73 4.72 -9.48 -23.77
CA ALA A 73 4.90 -10.88 -24.16
C ALA A 73 6.25 -11.11 -24.91
N LYS A 74 6.66 -10.15 -25.75
CA LYS A 74 7.99 -10.20 -26.40
C LYS A 74 9.13 -10.07 -25.38
N ILE A 75 9.00 -9.18 -24.40
CA ILE A 75 9.97 -9.02 -23.29
C ILE A 75 10.07 -10.33 -22.53
N LEU A 76 8.95 -10.89 -22.05
CA LEU A 76 8.90 -12.13 -21.28
C LEU A 76 9.58 -13.31 -21.99
N ARG A 77 9.37 -13.45 -23.31
CA ARG A 77 9.99 -14.50 -24.13
C ARG A 77 11.50 -14.26 -24.31
N ARG A 78 11.90 -13.01 -24.62
CA ARG A 78 13.30 -12.66 -24.86
C ARG A 78 14.16 -12.87 -23.62
N THR A 79 13.62 -12.48 -22.45
CA THR A 79 14.31 -12.58 -21.15
C THR A 79 14.10 -13.93 -20.47
N GLN A 80 13.33 -14.84 -21.06
CA GLN A 80 13.04 -16.18 -20.52
C GLN A 80 12.55 -16.11 -19.06
N ILE A 81 11.52 -15.28 -18.81
CA ILE A 81 10.98 -15.07 -17.47
C ILE A 81 10.24 -16.31 -16.96
N ASP A 82 10.68 -16.84 -15.81
CA ASP A 82 10.04 -17.96 -15.11
C ASP A 82 8.78 -17.50 -14.36
N ILE A 83 8.85 -16.33 -13.72
CA ILE A 83 7.80 -15.79 -12.85
C ILE A 83 7.44 -14.37 -13.28
N LEU A 84 6.20 -14.15 -13.67
CA LEU A 84 5.64 -12.82 -13.88
C LEU A 84 4.82 -12.46 -12.64
N HIS A 85 5.17 -11.36 -11.97
CA HIS A 85 4.44 -10.81 -10.84
C HIS A 85 3.87 -9.43 -11.18
N THR A 86 2.56 -9.32 -11.25
CA THR A 86 1.85 -8.08 -11.59
C THR A 86 1.32 -7.37 -10.35
N HIS A 87 1.35 -6.04 -10.35
CA HIS A 87 0.90 -5.20 -9.24
C HIS A 87 -0.15 -4.21 -9.70
N LEU A 88 -1.22 -4.02 -8.91
CA LEU A 88 -2.36 -3.15 -9.21
C LEU A 88 -3.25 -3.68 -10.36
N PHE A 89 -4.37 -2.99 -10.59
CA PHE A 89 -5.41 -3.45 -11.52
C PHE A 89 -4.96 -3.45 -12.98
N GLU A 90 -4.62 -2.28 -13.53
CA GLU A 90 -4.34 -2.13 -14.96
C GLU A 90 -3.11 -2.94 -15.42
N PRO A 91 -1.98 -2.94 -14.68
CA PRO A 91 -0.88 -3.83 -14.99
C PRO A 91 -1.25 -5.32 -14.89
N SER A 92 -2.13 -5.72 -13.96
CA SER A 92 -2.56 -7.11 -13.87
C SER A 92 -3.39 -7.53 -15.07
N VAL A 93 -4.30 -6.66 -15.55
CA VAL A 93 -5.08 -6.92 -16.76
C VAL A 93 -4.17 -7.13 -17.97
N VAL A 94 -3.17 -6.27 -18.17
CA VAL A 94 -2.25 -6.37 -19.33
C VAL A 94 -1.22 -7.47 -19.13
N GLY A 95 -0.61 -7.52 -17.94
CA GLY A 95 0.51 -8.42 -17.62
C GLY A 95 0.12 -9.89 -17.64
N LEU A 96 -1.01 -10.23 -17.03
CA LEU A 96 -1.44 -11.64 -16.99
C LEU A 96 -1.80 -12.17 -18.37
N GLN A 97 -2.44 -11.35 -19.23
CA GLN A 97 -2.69 -11.71 -20.63
C GLN A 97 -1.38 -11.89 -21.41
N ALA A 98 -0.40 -11.00 -21.20
CA ALA A 98 0.93 -11.13 -21.78
C ALA A 98 1.63 -12.41 -21.32
N GLY A 99 1.52 -12.74 -20.02
CA GLY A 99 2.06 -13.97 -19.43
C GLY A 99 1.44 -15.24 -20.04
N VAL A 100 0.12 -15.24 -20.30
CA VAL A 100 -0.55 -16.33 -21.01
C VAL A 100 -0.03 -16.43 -22.45
N LEU A 101 0.03 -15.31 -23.17
CA LEU A 101 0.51 -15.24 -24.55
C LEU A 101 1.98 -15.68 -24.66
N ALA A 102 2.81 -15.30 -23.69
CA ALA A 102 4.22 -15.69 -23.62
C ALA A 102 4.43 -17.13 -23.14
N ARG A 103 3.41 -17.79 -22.59
CA ARG A 103 3.48 -19.07 -21.89
C ARG A 103 4.43 -19.02 -20.69
N THR A 104 4.43 -17.88 -19.97
CA THR A 104 5.25 -17.74 -18.74
C THR A 104 4.82 -18.80 -17.72
N PRO A 105 5.75 -19.60 -17.18
CA PRO A 105 5.45 -20.75 -16.33
C PRO A 105 4.64 -20.39 -15.09
N VAL A 106 5.04 -19.33 -14.37
CA VAL A 106 4.35 -18.87 -13.15
C VAL A 106 3.85 -17.45 -13.33
N ARG A 107 2.59 -17.20 -12.97
CA ARG A 107 1.93 -15.89 -13.00
C ARG A 107 1.33 -15.59 -11.66
N VAL A 108 1.80 -14.53 -11.00
CA VAL A 108 1.38 -14.05 -9.68
C VAL A 108 0.80 -12.65 -9.83
N MET A 109 -0.17 -12.31 -9.00
CA MET A 109 -0.73 -10.96 -8.91
C MET A 109 -0.78 -10.53 -7.45
N THR A 110 -0.34 -9.30 -7.13
CA THR A 110 -0.62 -8.68 -5.83
C THR A 110 -1.79 -7.72 -5.93
N ARG A 111 -2.77 -7.93 -5.07
CA ARG A 111 -3.97 -7.11 -4.92
C ARG A 111 -3.71 -6.04 -3.85
N HIS A 112 -3.47 -4.80 -4.27
CA HIS A 112 -3.23 -3.64 -3.41
C HIS A 112 -4.50 -2.82 -3.10
N TYR A 113 -5.67 -3.29 -3.49
CA TYR A 113 -6.98 -2.69 -3.24
C TYR A 113 -7.98 -3.80 -2.87
N SER A 114 -9.00 -3.46 -2.11
CA SER A 114 -10.05 -4.40 -1.71
C SER A 114 -11.34 -4.15 -2.51
N ASP A 115 -12.25 -3.39 -1.94
CA ASP A 115 -13.62 -3.14 -2.39
C ASP A 115 -13.77 -1.95 -3.38
N TYR A 116 -12.68 -1.34 -3.82
CA TYR A 116 -12.70 -0.10 -4.62
C TYR A 116 -13.64 -0.21 -5.84
N HIS A 117 -13.50 -1.25 -6.64
CA HIS A 117 -14.31 -1.41 -7.86
C HIS A 117 -15.79 -1.69 -7.57
N THR A 118 -16.08 -2.37 -6.48
CA THR A 118 -17.44 -2.65 -6.01
C THR A 118 -18.10 -1.36 -5.52
N ARG A 119 -17.40 -0.57 -4.72
CA ARG A 119 -17.90 0.71 -4.17
C ARG A 119 -18.21 1.76 -5.22
N ILE A 120 -17.40 1.87 -6.27
CA ILE A 120 -17.65 2.80 -7.38
C ILE A 120 -18.59 2.21 -8.46
N ASN A 121 -19.22 1.06 -8.16
CA ASN A 121 -20.17 0.34 -9.02
C ASN A 121 -19.66 0.06 -10.45
N LYS A 122 -18.36 -0.21 -10.59
CA LYS A 122 -17.74 -0.59 -11.87
C LYS A 122 -17.75 -2.11 -12.06
N ARG A 123 -18.93 -2.69 -12.27
CA ARG A 123 -19.13 -4.15 -12.42
C ARG A 123 -18.23 -4.81 -13.47
N TRP A 124 -17.90 -4.12 -14.55
CA TRP A 124 -17.00 -4.65 -15.58
C TRP A 124 -15.54 -4.75 -15.09
N HIS A 125 -15.07 -3.86 -14.19
CA HIS A 125 -13.77 -4.01 -13.53
C HIS A 125 -13.73 -5.26 -12.64
N VAL A 126 -14.79 -5.52 -11.90
CA VAL A 126 -14.90 -6.76 -11.10
C VAL A 126 -14.84 -8.01 -12.00
N GLY A 127 -15.47 -7.94 -13.18
CA GLY A 127 -15.34 -9.02 -14.19
C GLY A 127 -13.90 -9.24 -14.67
N LEU A 128 -13.14 -8.17 -14.88
CA LEU A 128 -11.73 -8.25 -15.24
C LEU A 128 -10.87 -8.76 -14.06
N ASP A 129 -11.17 -8.34 -12.83
CA ASP A 129 -10.51 -8.85 -11.63
C ASP A 129 -10.67 -10.37 -11.49
N ARG A 130 -11.90 -10.87 -11.69
CA ARG A 130 -12.19 -12.32 -11.71
C ARG A 130 -11.39 -13.04 -12.81
N LEU A 131 -11.31 -12.44 -14.00
CA LEU A 131 -10.49 -13.00 -15.09
C LEU A 131 -9.01 -13.04 -14.70
N CYS A 132 -8.48 -11.96 -14.13
CA CYS A 132 -7.09 -11.91 -13.65
C CYS A 132 -6.82 -13.01 -12.61
N THR A 133 -7.71 -13.16 -11.62
CA THR A 133 -7.63 -14.23 -10.62
C THR A 133 -7.66 -15.62 -11.27
N ARG A 134 -8.51 -15.82 -12.29
CA ARG A 134 -8.62 -17.10 -12.99
C ARG A 134 -7.34 -17.49 -13.75
N VAL A 135 -6.70 -16.53 -14.43
CA VAL A 135 -5.50 -16.79 -15.25
C VAL A 135 -4.19 -16.73 -14.45
N SER A 136 -4.19 -16.19 -13.24
CA SER A 136 -3.06 -16.26 -12.32
C SER A 136 -2.94 -17.67 -11.70
N HIS A 137 -1.72 -18.07 -11.34
CA HIS A 137 -1.49 -19.27 -10.55
C HIS A 137 -1.68 -19.00 -9.05
N SER A 138 -1.37 -17.78 -8.62
CA SER A 138 -1.54 -17.33 -7.24
C SER A 138 -1.84 -15.84 -7.21
N VAL A 139 -2.58 -15.42 -6.18
CA VAL A 139 -2.87 -14.03 -5.86
C VAL A 139 -2.42 -13.74 -4.44
N ILE A 140 -1.65 -12.69 -4.29
CA ILE A 140 -1.23 -12.19 -2.98
C ILE A 140 -2.18 -11.05 -2.58
N ALA A 141 -2.87 -11.20 -1.49
CA ALA A 141 -3.70 -10.18 -0.87
C ALA A 141 -2.89 -9.47 0.22
N VAL A 142 -2.91 -8.13 0.24
CA VAL A 142 -2.11 -7.32 1.20
C VAL A 142 -2.69 -7.29 2.61
N SER A 143 -3.88 -7.87 2.80
CA SER A 143 -4.57 -8.04 4.09
C SER A 143 -5.55 -9.21 4.03
N ARG A 144 -5.95 -9.74 5.20
CA ARG A 144 -7.02 -10.74 5.30
C ARG A 144 -8.33 -10.18 4.78
N HIS A 145 -8.63 -8.92 5.13
CA HIS A 145 -9.81 -8.23 4.60
C HIS A 145 -9.85 -8.25 3.06
N THR A 146 -8.73 -7.99 2.39
CA THR A 146 -8.64 -8.06 0.93
C THR A 146 -8.88 -9.49 0.42
N ALA A 147 -8.31 -10.50 1.07
CA ALA A 147 -8.53 -11.90 0.71
C ALA A 147 -9.99 -12.30 0.89
N ASP A 148 -10.60 -11.97 2.02
CA ASP A 148 -12.00 -12.27 2.32
C ASP A 148 -12.96 -11.59 1.33
N HIS A 149 -12.72 -10.33 0.97
CA HIS A 149 -13.48 -9.63 -0.07
C HIS A 149 -13.39 -10.37 -1.41
N MET A 150 -12.20 -10.82 -1.81
CA MET A 150 -12.01 -11.58 -3.05
C MET A 150 -12.76 -12.91 -3.05
N ILE A 151 -12.80 -13.60 -1.91
CA ILE A 151 -13.53 -14.88 -1.76
C ILE A 151 -15.04 -14.63 -1.83
N VAL A 152 -15.54 -13.72 -1.00
CA VAL A 152 -16.99 -13.51 -0.81
C VAL A 152 -17.62 -12.79 -2.00
N GLU A 153 -17.01 -11.69 -2.46
CA GLU A 153 -17.63 -10.82 -3.46
C GLU A 153 -17.21 -11.15 -4.90
N GLU A 154 -16.00 -11.67 -5.09
CA GLU A 154 -15.49 -11.98 -6.41
C GLU A 154 -15.50 -13.48 -6.73
N GLY A 155 -15.72 -14.36 -5.74
CA GLY A 155 -15.71 -15.81 -5.91
C GLY A 155 -14.33 -16.36 -6.23
N ALA A 156 -13.28 -15.73 -5.68
CA ALA A 156 -11.90 -16.18 -5.87
C ALA A 156 -11.66 -17.53 -5.16
N PRO A 157 -10.99 -18.51 -5.81
CA PRO A 157 -10.66 -19.78 -5.18
C PRO A 157 -9.70 -19.57 -4.01
N PRO A 158 -10.06 -20.01 -2.76
CA PRO A 158 -9.22 -19.79 -1.59
C PRO A 158 -7.80 -20.37 -1.72
N GLU A 159 -7.65 -21.49 -2.43
CA GLU A 159 -6.36 -22.16 -2.65
C GLU A 159 -5.38 -21.35 -3.50
N LYS A 160 -5.84 -20.35 -4.22
CA LYS A 160 -4.98 -19.41 -4.97
C LYS A 160 -4.56 -18.21 -4.13
N LEU A 161 -5.19 -17.96 -3.00
CA LEU A 161 -5.00 -16.75 -2.22
C LEU A 161 -3.95 -16.95 -1.12
N HIS A 162 -2.99 -16.04 -1.07
CA HIS A 162 -2.03 -15.92 0.01
C HIS A 162 -2.13 -14.53 0.62
N THR A 163 -2.31 -14.44 1.93
CA THR A 163 -2.26 -13.15 2.62
C THR A 163 -0.82 -12.85 3.02
N VAL A 164 -0.26 -11.80 2.45
CA VAL A 164 1.06 -11.27 2.84
C VAL A 164 0.89 -9.80 3.17
N LEU A 165 1.00 -9.47 4.46
CA LEU A 165 0.88 -8.09 4.92
C LEU A 165 2.03 -7.26 4.35
N ASN A 166 1.73 -6.00 3.98
CA ASN A 166 2.78 -5.10 3.53
C ASN A 166 3.78 -4.82 4.65
N GLY A 167 5.06 -4.90 4.31
CA GLY A 167 6.17 -4.48 5.16
C GLY A 167 6.55 -3.02 4.92
N ILE A 168 7.26 -2.42 5.88
CA ILE A 168 7.93 -1.14 5.72
C ILE A 168 9.44 -1.31 5.85
N ASP A 169 10.19 -0.56 5.05
CA ASP A 169 11.64 -0.45 5.19
C ASP A 169 11.96 0.63 6.23
N PHE A 170 12.49 0.22 7.36
CA PHE A 170 12.79 1.11 8.47
C PHE A 170 13.84 2.17 8.13
N ASP A 171 14.79 1.85 7.25
CA ASP A 171 15.80 2.80 6.80
C ASP A 171 15.18 3.93 5.98
N ARG A 172 14.14 3.63 5.20
CA ARG A 172 13.41 4.62 4.42
C ARG A 172 12.54 5.54 5.27
N VAL A 173 11.97 5.02 6.33
CA VAL A 173 11.12 5.77 7.28
C VAL A 173 11.98 6.48 8.34
N ALA A 174 13.28 6.67 8.07
CA ALA A 174 14.17 7.39 8.96
C ALA A 174 13.86 8.89 8.99
N LEU A 175 14.10 9.49 10.13
CA LEU A 175 13.98 10.94 10.31
C LEU A 175 15.11 11.68 9.60
N SER A 176 14.85 12.89 9.11
CA SER A 176 15.86 13.72 8.46
C SER A 176 16.86 14.37 9.44
N GLY A 177 16.70 14.13 10.74
CA GLY A 177 17.62 14.62 11.79
C GLY A 177 17.06 14.41 13.19
N ALA A 178 17.92 14.48 14.19
CA ALA A 178 17.54 14.31 15.60
C ALA A 178 16.57 15.41 16.11
N ASP A 179 16.57 16.56 15.47
CA ASP A 179 15.75 17.73 15.80
C ASP A 179 14.46 17.83 14.93
N ALA A 180 14.19 16.82 14.10
CA ALA A 180 13.05 16.82 13.16
C ALA A 180 11.73 17.21 13.84
N ARG A 181 11.44 16.66 15.03
CA ARG A 181 10.22 17.00 15.78
C ARG A 181 10.15 18.50 16.14
N GLN A 182 11.25 19.08 16.63
CA GLN A 182 11.26 20.50 17.00
C GLN A 182 11.18 21.40 15.76
N ARG A 183 11.89 21.03 14.69
CA ARG A 183 11.88 21.76 13.42
C ARG A 183 10.47 21.86 12.85
N ILE A 184 9.76 20.74 12.72
CA ILE A 184 8.38 20.70 12.22
C ILE A 184 7.45 21.53 13.12
N ARG A 185 7.54 21.39 14.44
CA ARG A 185 6.68 22.16 15.35
C ARG A 185 6.91 23.67 15.24
N ARG A 186 8.15 24.13 15.03
CA ARG A 186 8.45 25.55 14.77
C ARG A 186 7.94 26.00 13.40
N GLU A 187 8.16 25.20 12.36
CA GLU A 187 7.70 25.50 10.98
C GLU A 187 6.20 25.81 10.95
N PHE A 188 5.42 25.11 11.75
CA PHE A 188 3.95 25.25 11.77
C PHE A 188 3.39 25.94 13.02
N ASN A 189 4.22 26.63 13.82
CA ASN A 189 3.82 27.31 15.05
C ASN A 189 3.01 26.40 16.00
N ALA A 190 3.48 25.16 16.17
CA ALA A 190 2.78 24.12 16.94
C ALA A 190 3.47 23.74 18.24
N GLU A 191 4.45 24.53 18.73
CA GLU A 191 5.19 24.23 19.98
C GLU A 191 4.29 24.17 21.20
N GLN A 192 3.26 25.02 21.23
CA GLN A 192 2.29 25.12 22.33
C GLN A 192 0.93 24.53 21.98
N SER A 193 0.82 23.84 20.83
CA SER A 193 -0.44 23.28 20.31
C SER A 193 -0.43 21.76 20.35
N HIS A 194 -1.60 21.16 20.34
CA HIS A 194 -1.75 19.77 19.93
C HIS A 194 -1.60 19.67 18.42
N LEU A 195 -0.68 18.83 17.96
CA LEU A 195 -0.38 18.64 16.55
C LEU A 195 -0.98 17.33 16.06
N LEU A 196 -1.99 17.43 15.22
CA LEU A 196 -2.56 16.31 14.47
C LEU A 196 -1.94 16.25 13.08
N VAL A 197 -1.66 15.05 12.59
CA VAL A 197 -1.11 14.84 11.26
C VAL A 197 -1.97 13.82 10.51
N HIS A 198 -2.35 14.17 9.28
CA HIS A 198 -3.05 13.29 8.35
C HIS A 198 -2.26 13.19 7.06
N VAL A 199 -1.68 12.02 6.77
CA VAL A 199 -0.90 11.77 5.55
C VAL A 199 -1.69 10.84 4.65
N ALA A 200 -2.28 11.38 3.60
CA ALA A 200 -3.10 10.61 2.66
C ALA A 200 -3.31 11.34 1.33
N ARG A 201 -3.64 10.61 0.27
CA ARG A 201 -4.14 11.22 -0.96
C ARG A 201 -5.44 11.99 -0.68
N LEU A 202 -5.59 13.17 -1.25
CA LEU A 202 -6.82 13.97 -1.12
C LEU A 202 -7.94 13.37 -1.97
N HIS A 203 -8.54 12.31 -1.41
CA HIS A 203 -9.60 11.52 -2.02
C HIS A 203 -10.65 11.11 -0.96
N PRO A 204 -11.96 11.04 -1.30
CA PRO A 204 -13.03 10.79 -0.34
C PRO A 204 -12.87 9.53 0.52
N GLU A 205 -12.29 8.48 -0.05
CA GLU A 205 -12.02 7.23 0.68
C GLU A 205 -11.12 7.40 1.92
N LYS A 206 -10.32 8.49 1.98
CA LYS A 206 -9.40 8.77 3.10
C LYS A 206 -10.05 9.54 4.24
N GLY A 207 -11.32 9.88 4.12
CA GLY A 207 -12.14 10.40 5.22
C GLY A 207 -11.83 11.81 5.70
N HIS A 208 -11.17 12.65 4.89
CA HIS A 208 -10.83 14.04 5.21
C HIS A 208 -12.04 14.83 5.73
N HIS A 209 -13.18 14.67 5.06
CA HIS A 209 -14.45 15.29 5.43
C HIS A 209 -14.81 15.06 6.92
N TYR A 210 -14.75 13.82 7.40
CA TYR A 210 -15.09 13.50 8.80
C TYR A 210 -14.10 14.11 9.78
N LEU A 211 -12.82 14.20 9.42
CA LEU A 211 -11.80 14.84 10.25
C LEU A 211 -12.03 16.35 10.34
N PHE A 212 -12.33 17.01 9.22
CA PHE A 212 -12.60 18.46 9.23
C PHE A 212 -13.85 18.79 10.07
N GLN A 213 -14.92 18.02 9.94
CA GLN A 213 -16.13 18.18 10.76
C GLN A 213 -15.86 18.00 12.27
N ALA A 214 -14.86 17.17 12.62
CA ALA A 214 -14.52 16.91 14.01
C ALA A 214 -13.76 18.06 14.69
N LEU A 215 -12.99 18.87 13.94
CA LEU A 215 -12.01 19.81 14.50
C LEU A 215 -12.55 20.79 15.51
N ASN A 216 -13.66 21.47 15.21
CA ASN A 216 -14.24 22.47 16.11
C ASN A 216 -14.70 21.86 17.45
N GLU A 217 -15.24 20.64 17.42
CA GLU A 217 -15.65 19.95 18.63
C GLU A 217 -14.44 19.41 19.41
N ILE A 218 -13.41 18.91 18.74
CA ILE A 218 -12.15 18.54 19.39
C ILE A 218 -11.55 19.75 20.12
N GLN A 219 -11.46 20.92 19.45
CA GLN A 219 -10.92 22.13 20.05
C GLN A 219 -11.69 22.55 21.33
N ARG A 220 -13.00 22.36 21.38
CA ARG A 220 -13.81 22.64 22.58
C ARG A 220 -13.53 21.69 23.75
N ARG A 221 -13.04 20.48 23.48
CA ARG A 221 -12.79 19.44 24.49
C ARG A 221 -11.36 19.40 25.00
N VAL A 222 -10.43 20.18 24.42
CA VAL A 222 -9.03 20.21 24.82
C VAL A 222 -8.56 21.60 25.20
N CYS A 223 -7.56 21.70 26.08
CA CYS A 223 -7.11 22.99 26.60
C CYS A 223 -6.13 23.73 25.67
N LYS A 224 -5.32 22.99 24.90
CA LYS A 224 -4.34 23.59 24.00
C LYS A 224 -4.95 23.80 22.61
N PRO A 225 -4.48 24.82 21.86
CA PRO A 225 -4.87 24.96 20.47
C PRO A 225 -4.59 23.68 19.67
N VAL A 226 -5.47 23.35 18.73
CA VAL A 226 -5.31 22.21 17.82
C VAL A 226 -4.82 22.70 16.46
N ARG A 227 -3.80 22.04 15.94
CA ARG A 227 -3.28 22.23 14.59
C ARG A 227 -3.37 20.91 13.82
N LEU A 228 -3.88 20.94 12.60
CA LEU A 228 -3.93 19.79 11.69
C LEU A 228 -3.06 20.04 10.48
N LEU A 229 -2.07 19.19 10.28
CA LEU A 229 -1.30 19.13 9.03
C LEU A 229 -1.86 18.05 8.12
N VAL A 230 -2.25 18.44 6.91
CA VAL A 230 -2.76 17.54 5.88
C VAL A 230 -1.70 17.42 4.78
N ALA A 231 -0.98 16.30 4.76
CA ALA A 231 0.08 16.03 3.79
C ALA A 231 -0.41 15.04 2.72
N GLY A 232 -0.36 15.45 1.47
CA GLY A 232 -0.77 14.67 0.31
C GLY A 232 -1.34 15.57 -0.77
N ALA A 233 -1.55 14.99 -1.94
CA ALA A 233 -2.15 15.66 -3.09
C ALA A 233 -3.33 14.84 -3.63
N GLY A 234 -4.22 15.47 -4.37
CA GLY A 234 -5.35 14.77 -4.99
C GLY A 234 -6.37 15.71 -5.61
N PRO A 235 -7.29 15.18 -6.40
CA PRO A 235 -8.24 16.00 -7.18
C PRO A 235 -9.26 16.74 -6.31
N PHE A 236 -9.38 16.41 -5.02
CA PHE A 236 -10.37 17.02 -4.10
C PHE A 236 -9.78 18.16 -3.26
N GLU A 237 -8.54 18.59 -3.50
CA GLU A 237 -7.89 19.62 -2.68
C GLU A 237 -8.70 20.93 -2.63
N ALA A 238 -9.16 21.43 -3.78
CA ALA A 238 -9.93 22.67 -3.84
C ALA A 238 -11.25 22.56 -3.07
N ALA A 239 -11.95 21.42 -3.18
CA ALA A 239 -13.19 21.17 -2.45
C ALA A 239 -12.96 21.10 -0.93
N TYR A 240 -11.89 20.46 -0.50
CA TYR A 240 -11.54 20.35 0.93
C TYR A 240 -11.10 21.68 1.55
N ARG A 241 -10.38 22.52 0.81
CA ARG A 241 -10.05 23.89 1.27
C ARG A 241 -11.30 24.73 1.44
N GLU A 242 -12.28 24.60 0.54
CA GLU A 242 -13.57 25.27 0.64
C GLU A 242 -14.38 24.77 1.84
N GLU A 243 -14.43 23.45 2.05
CA GLU A 243 -15.10 22.84 3.18
C GLU A 243 -14.53 23.34 4.52
N VAL A 244 -13.21 23.37 4.66
CA VAL A 244 -12.52 23.87 5.87
C VAL A 244 -12.89 25.33 6.16
N ARG A 245 -12.99 26.19 5.10
CA ARG A 245 -13.47 27.58 5.27
C ARG A 245 -14.92 27.67 5.72
N GLN A 246 -15.80 26.87 5.13
CA GLN A 246 -17.22 26.84 5.51
C GLN A 246 -17.44 26.37 6.95
N LEU A 247 -16.57 25.48 7.43
CA LEU A 247 -16.56 25.02 8.82
C LEU A 247 -15.91 26.03 9.79
N GLY A 248 -15.29 27.09 9.29
CA GLY A 248 -14.59 28.09 10.12
C GLY A 248 -13.41 27.54 10.88
N CYS A 249 -12.70 26.56 10.32
CA CYS A 249 -11.52 25.93 10.92
C CYS A 249 -10.25 26.10 10.08
N ASP A 250 -10.22 27.05 9.14
CA ASP A 250 -9.11 27.32 8.23
C ASP A 250 -7.80 27.70 8.95
N GLU A 251 -7.88 28.39 10.08
CA GLU A 251 -6.70 28.68 10.90
C GLU A 251 -6.09 27.45 11.58
N MET A 252 -6.88 26.38 11.73
CA MET A 252 -6.42 25.12 12.35
C MET A 252 -5.77 24.18 11.35
N VAL A 253 -6.06 24.31 10.04
CA VAL A 253 -5.68 23.33 9.00
C VAL A 253 -4.65 23.86 8.04
N SER A 254 -3.54 23.14 7.90
CA SER A 254 -2.51 23.42 6.90
C SER A 254 -2.45 22.31 5.83
N PHE A 255 -2.81 22.64 4.60
CA PHE A 255 -2.64 21.74 3.45
C PHE A 255 -1.25 21.88 2.87
N LEU A 256 -0.45 20.82 2.93
CA LEU A 256 1.00 20.84 2.64
C LEU A 256 1.33 20.34 1.22
N GLY A 257 0.35 19.82 0.48
CA GLY A 257 0.62 19.12 -0.75
C GLY A 257 1.45 17.84 -0.51
N PHE A 258 2.10 17.34 -1.54
CA PHE A 258 3.00 16.19 -1.41
C PHE A 258 4.28 16.60 -0.66
N ARG A 259 4.60 15.89 0.43
CA ARG A 259 5.80 16.10 1.25
C ARG A 259 6.68 14.86 1.24
N LYS A 260 7.97 15.04 0.97
CA LYS A 260 8.97 13.95 1.04
C LYS A 260 9.38 13.61 2.47
N ASP A 261 9.22 14.56 3.39
CA ASP A 261 9.54 14.45 4.83
C ASP A 261 8.31 14.08 5.68
N SER A 262 7.40 13.28 5.12
CA SER A 262 6.21 12.80 5.86
C SER A 262 6.55 12.06 7.16
N ALA A 263 7.70 11.41 7.22
CA ALA A 263 8.23 10.78 8.44
C ALA A 263 8.45 11.82 9.56
N ASP A 264 9.05 12.97 9.23
CA ASP A 264 9.27 14.05 10.21
C ASP A 264 7.94 14.65 10.68
N LEU A 265 6.97 14.83 9.77
CA LEU A 265 5.62 15.28 10.13
C LEU A 265 4.97 14.32 11.13
N MET A 266 4.99 13.01 10.84
CA MET A 266 4.40 12.00 11.72
C MET A 266 5.12 11.91 13.07
N ALA A 267 6.44 11.96 13.10
CA ALA A 267 7.21 11.95 14.34
C ALA A 267 6.99 13.21 15.20
N ALA A 268 6.63 14.34 14.57
CA ALA A 268 6.29 15.57 15.29
C ALA A 268 4.89 15.57 15.90
N ALA A 269 4.01 14.71 15.42
CA ALA A 269 2.60 14.64 15.80
C ALA A 269 2.42 14.24 17.28
N ASP A 270 1.34 14.71 17.86
CA ASP A 270 0.77 14.15 19.09
C ASP A 270 -0.15 12.97 18.76
N LEU A 271 -0.81 13.03 17.60
CA LEU A 271 -1.59 11.93 17.03
C LEU A 271 -1.49 11.95 15.49
N VAL A 272 -1.34 10.78 14.89
CA VAL A 272 -1.57 10.57 13.45
C VAL A 272 -2.98 10.03 13.25
N ILE A 273 -3.74 10.66 12.38
CA ILE A 273 -5.16 10.35 12.17
C ILE A 273 -5.34 9.74 10.78
N LEU A 274 -5.99 8.57 10.70
CA LEU A 274 -6.38 7.96 9.41
C LEU A 274 -7.87 7.56 9.45
N PRO A 275 -8.79 8.49 9.17
CA PRO A 275 -10.23 8.26 9.26
C PRO A 275 -10.81 7.67 7.96
N SER A 276 -10.07 6.79 7.31
CA SER A 276 -10.43 6.19 6.03
C SER A 276 -11.79 5.49 6.10
N VAL A 277 -12.60 5.62 5.06
CA VAL A 277 -13.84 4.85 4.90
C VAL A 277 -13.62 3.56 4.11
N ALA A 278 -12.48 3.46 3.42
CA ALA A 278 -11.97 2.24 2.80
C ALA A 278 -10.45 2.24 2.79
N GLU A 279 -9.86 1.09 3.11
CA GLU A 279 -8.41 0.91 3.14
C GLU A 279 -8.06 -0.56 2.88
N ALA A 280 -7.18 -0.84 1.93
CA ALA A 280 -6.73 -2.21 1.72
C ALA A 280 -5.78 -2.68 2.83
N PHE A 281 -4.90 -1.78 3.29
CA PHE A 281 -3.94 -2.06 4.34
C PHE A 281 -3.76 -0.85 5.29
N GLY A 282 -3.11 0.25 4.84
CA GLY A 282 -2.87 1.44 5.65
C GLY A 282 -1.40 1.62 6.04
N LEU A 283 -0.48 1.58 5.06
CA LEU A 283 0.98 1.71 5.27
C LEU A 283 1.36 2.90 6.16
N VAL A 284 0.66 4.02 6.03
CA VAL A 284 0.93 5.22 6.85
C VAL A 284 0.77 4.96 8.35
N LEU A 285 -0.09 4.01 8.76
CA LEU A 285 -0.23 3.65 10.17
C LEU A 285 0.97 2.83 10.65
N THR A 286 1.50 1.92 9.84
CA THR A 286 2.73 1.20 10.19
C THR A 286 3.92 2.14 10.27
N GLU A 287 4.03 3.12 9.38
CA GLU A 287 5.05 4.17 9.42
C GLU A 287 4.91 5.04 10.69
N ALA A 288 3.70 5.50 11.01
CA ALA A 288 3.44 6.29 12.20
C ALA A 288 3.79 5.54 13.50
N LEU A 289 3.33 4.30 13.63
CA LEU A 289 3.64 3.44 14.79
C LEU A 289 5.15 3.17 14.92
N TYR A 290 5.85 2.91 13.81
CA TYR A 290 7.31 2.77 13.82
C TYR A 290 8.02 4.02 14.35
N LEU A 291 7.56 5.20 13.95
CA LEU A 291 8.08 6.49 14.41
C LEU A 291 7.69 6.83 15.85
N GLY A 292 6.88 6.00 16.50
CA GLY A 292 6.42 6.23 17.86
C GLY A 292 5.33 7.29 17.96
N ALA A 293 4.58 7.51 16.90
CA ALA A 293 3.40 8.37 16.90
C ALA A 293 2.14 7.56 17.22
N PRO A 294 1.37 7.89 18.27
CA PRO A 294 0.10 7.23 18.54
C PRO A 294 -0.91 7.51 17.42
N VAL A 295 -1.78 6.55 17.13
CA VAL A 295 -2.71 6.64 16.01
C VAL A 295 -4.17 6.60 16.45
N VAL A 296 -5.02 7.36 15.74
CA VAL A 296 -6.47 7.19 15.72
C VAL A 296 -6.88 6.86 14.30
N ALA A 297 -7.53 5.74 14.11
CA ALA A 297 -7.92 5.28 12.79
C ALA A 297 -9.34 4.66 12.81
N THR A 298 -9.85 4.34 11.65
CA THR A 298 -11.15 3.68 11.53
C THR A 298 -11.00 2.16 11.40
N ARG A 299 -12.06 1.41 11.74
CA ARG A 299 -12.16 -0.03 11.50
C ARG A 299 -12.44 -0.36 10.02
N ALA A 300 -11.78 0.34 9.10
CA ALA A 300 -11.98 0.17 7.67
C ALA A 300 -10.95 -0.81 7.08
N GLY A 301 -11.43 -1.79 6.31
CA GLY A 301 -10.57 -2.68 5.54
C GLY A 301 -9.52 -3.40 6.37
N GLY A 302 -8.26 -3.32 5.95
CA GLY A 302 -7.12 -3.95 6.61
C GLY A 302 -6.58 -3.20 7.84
N ILE A 303 -7.11 -2.03 8.20
CA ILE A 303 -6.62 -1.25 9.35
C ILE A 303 -6.62 -2.05 10.66
N PRO A 304 -7.66 -2.86 11.01
CA PRO A 304 -7.65 -3.68 12.22
C PRO A 304 -6.58 -4.78 12.26
N GLU A 305 -5.90 -5.06 11.16
CA GLU A 305 -4.76 -5.98 11.12
C GLU A 305 -3.44 -5.31 11.52
N ILE A 306 -3.42 -3.95 11.53
CA ILE A 306 -2.27 -3.13 11.92
C ILE A 306 -2.43 -2.63 13.35
N VAL A 307 -3.60 -2.11 13.70
CA VAL A 307 -3.85 -1.43 14.98
C VAL A 307 -4.68 -2.32 15.90
N ASP A 308 -4.15 -2.60 17.09
CA ASP A 308 -4.88 -3.26 18.17
C ASP A 308 -5.55 -2.20 19.04
N ASP A 309 -6.88 -2.13 18.95
CA ASP A 309 -7.68 -1.10 19.60
C ASP A 309 -7.46 -1.03 21.11
N GLY A 310 -7.16 0.17 21.61
CA GLY A 310 -6.87 0.42 23.01
C GLY A 310 -5.46 0.05 23.47
N VAL A 311 -4.66 -0.65 22.64
CA VAL A 311 -3.31 -1.12 22.97
C VAL A 311 -2.24 -0.23 22.31
N ASP A 312 -2.26 -0.09 20.99
CA ASP A 312 -1.28 0.68 20.23
C ASP A 312 -1.90 1.78 19.35
N GLY A 313 -3.21 1.94 19.43
CA GLY A 313 -3.98 2.99 18.80
C GLY A 313 -5.44 2.93 19.24
N THR A 314 -6.25 3.80 18.70
CA THR A 314 -7.70 3.78 18.90
C THR A 314 -8.41 3.61 17.56
N LEU A 315 -9.33 2.64 17.50
CA LEU A 315 -10.13 2.35 16.32
C LEU A 315 -11.59 2.79 16.52
N VAL A 316 -12.09 3.62 15.60
CA VAL A 316 -13.49 4.08 15.59
C VAL A 316 -14.23 3.53 14.37
N PRO A 317 -15.59 3.52 14.36
CA PRO A 317 -16.34 3.18 13.16
C PRO A 317 -16.02 4.13 12.00
N PRO A 318 -15.97 3.65 10.73
CA PRO A 318 -15.87 4.51 9.57
C PRO A 318 -17.05 5.46 9.46
N ALA A 319 -16.82 6.69 8.98
CA ALA A 319 -17.84 7.72 8.80
C ALA A 319 -18.56 8.17 10.08
N ASP A 320 -17.98 7.93 11.24
CA ASP A 320 -18.51 8.36 12.54
C ASP A 320 -17.68 9.52 13.12
N THR A 321 -18.10 10.75 12.82
CA THR A 321 -17.45 11.97 13.30
C THR A 321 -17.49 12.07 14.83
N SER A 322 -18.57 11.62 15.48
CA SER A 322 -18.71 11.72 16.94
C SER A 322 -17.72 10.79 17.67
N ALA A 323 -17.60 9.54 17.20
CA ALA A 323 -16.60 8.61 17.71
C ALA A 323 -15.17 9.12 17.47
N LEU A 324 -14.92 9.73 16.30
CA LEU A 324 -13.62 10.32 15.98
C LEU A 324 -13.26 11.48 16.91
N VAL A 325 -14.22 12.39 17.18
CA VAL A 325 -14.07 13.48 18.17
C VAL A 325 -13.67 12.93 19.53
N SER A 326 -14.44 11.96 20.04
CA SER A 326 -14.20 11.40 21.37
C SER A 326 -12.82 10.74 21.46
N ALA A 327 -12.48 9.90 20.49
CA ALA A 327 -11.18 9.20 20.47
C ALA A 327 -9.99 10.16 20.42
N ILE A 328 -10.07 11.22 19.60
CA ILE A 328 -9.00 12.22 19.50
C ILE A 328 -8.89 13.04 20.78
N ALA A 329 -10.02 13.59 21.28
CA ALA A 329 -10.02 14.42 22.47
C ALA A 329 -9.56 13.66 23.72
N ASP A 330 -10.00 12.42 23.91
CA ASP A 330 -9.57 11.57 25.04
C ASP A 330 -8.08 11.31 25.02
N LEU A 331 -7.50 10.98 23.86
CA LEU A 331 -6.07 10.77 23.73
C LEU A 331 -5.27 12.07 23.87
N LEU A 332 -5.75 13.21 23.37
CA LEU A 332 -5.05 14.49 23.55
C LEU A 332 -4.99 14.91 25.03
N ASN A 333 -5.98 14.56 25.82
CA ASN A 333 -6.01 14.83 27.25
C ASN A 333 -5.25 13.81 28.12
N ASP A 334 -4.82 12.67 27.54
CA ASP A 334 -4.09 11.60 28.27
C ASP A 334 -2.72 11.32 27.62
N GLU A 335 -1.71 12.09 28.07
CA GLU A 335 -0.36 11.96 27.54
C GLU A 335 0.30 10.62 27.89
N ASP A 336 0.03 10.08 29.07
CA ASP A 336 0.61 8.81 29.51
C ASP A 336 0.08 7.65 28.68
N ARG A 337 -1.21 7.67 28.37
CA ARG A 337 -1.84 6.70 27.47
C ARG A 337 -1.23 6.79 26.07
N ARG A 338 -1.05 8.00 25.52
CA ARG A 338 -0.38 8.20 24.22
C ARG A 338 1.02 7.60 24.21
N LYS A 339 1.84 7.85 25.25
CA LYS A 339 3.21 7.31 25.35
C LYS A 339 3.24 5.77 25.40
N LYS A 340 2.31 5.17 26.15
CA LYS A 340 2.18 3.70 26.23
C LYS A 340 1.81 3.11 24.87
N MET A 341 0.80 3.68 24.21
CA MET A 341 0.38 3.25 22.87
C MET A 341 1.50 3.37 21.85
N ALA A 342 2.23 4.48 21.83
CA ALA A 342 3.39 4.70 20.96
C ALA A 342 4.47 3.61 21.14
N GLY A 343 4.79 3.27 22.40
CA GLY A 343 5.76 2.21 22.71
C GLY A 343 5.31 0.83 22.23
N ALA A 344 4.05 0.47 22.52
CA ALA A 344 3.46 -0.79 22.10
C ALA A 344 3.40 -0.92 20.57
N GLY A 345 2.97 0.14 19.90
CA GLY A 345 2.87 0.17 18.43
C GLY A 345 4.22 0.01 17.74
N ARG A 346 5.25 0.72 18.23
CA ARG A 346 6.60 0.58 17.69
C ARG A 346 7.15 -0.83 17.87
N ALA A 347 6.97 -1.43 19.03
CA ALA A 347 7.42 -2.80 19.29
C ALA A 347 6.76 -3.80 18.31
N LYS A 348 5.44 -3.69 18.15
CA LYS A 348 4.69 -4.54 17.20
C LYS A 348 5.16 -4.38 15.76
N VAL A 349 5.38 -3.14 15.31
CA VAL A 349 5.81 -2.90 13.93
C VAL A 349 7.20 -3.48 13.66
N LEU A 350 8.14 -3.32 14.60
CA LEU A 350 9.47 -3.90 14.50
C LEU A 350 9.46 -5.43 14.43
N GLU A 351 8.47 -6.08 15.02
CA GLU A 351 8.33 -7.53 15.02
C GLU A 351 7.60 -8.06 13.77
N ARG A 352 6.53 -7.37 13.33
CA ARG A 352 5.56 -7.98 12.40
C ARG A 352 5.53 -7.40 10.99
N PHE A 353 6.09 -6.19 10.77
CA PHE A 353 5.92 -5.45 9.52
C PHE A 353 7.25 -5.08 8.86
N ARG A 354 8.24 -5.98 8.95
CA ARG A 354 9.51 -5.79 8.26
C ARG A 354 9.35 -6.02 6.76
N PHE A 355 9.91 -5.14 5.96
CA PHE A 355 9.87 -5.29 4.49
C PHE A 355 10.58 -6.57 4.04
N GLU A 356 11.67 -6.91 4.68
CA GLU A 356 12.43 -8.14 4.44
C GLU A 356 11.55 -9.41 4.60
N ASP A 357 10.74 -9.48 5.65
CA ASP A 357 9.88 -10.65 5.90
C ASP A 357 8.75 -10.77 4.88
N MET A 358 8.22 -9.63 4.40
CA MET A 358 7.28 -9.58 3.28
C MET A 358 7.94 -10.15 2.01
N VAL A 359 9.17 -9.75 1.69
CA VAL A 359 9.90 -10.23 0.51
C VAL A 359 10.17 -11.74 0.61
N ARG A 360 10.61 -12.23 1.76
CA ARG A 360 10.79 -13.68 2.01
C ARG A 360 9.49 -14.47 1.82
N SER A 361 8.37 -13.89 2.24
CA SER A 361 7.05 -14.51 2.02
C SER A 361 6.71 -14.61 0.54
N TYR A 362 7.00 -13.57 -0.25
CA TYR A 362 6.85 -13.62 -1.70
C TYR A 362 7.72 -14.72 -2.32
N GLU A 363 8.98 -14.79 -1.94
CA GLU A 363 9.93 -15.77 -2.45
C GLU A 363 9.51 -17.21 -2.13
N THR A 364 9.00 -17.46 -0.93
CA THR A 364 8.45 -18.76 -0.53
C THR A 364 7.27 -19.17 -1.43
N ILE A 365 6.38 -18.22 -1.74
CA ILE A 365 5.25 -18.46 -2.66
C ILE A 365 5.77 -18.80 -4.06
N TYR A 366 6.76 -18.07 -4.56
CA TYR A 366 7.36 -18.31 -5.88
C TYR A 366 7.96 -19.71 -6.00
N GLU A 367 8.73 -20.15 -5.02
CA GLU A 367 9.33 -21.48 -5.00
C GLU A 367 8.29 -22.59 -5.01
N GLY A 368 7.29 -22.49 -4.15
CA GLY A 368 6.19 -23.45 -4.12
C GLY A 368 5.48 -23.58 -5.47
N LEU A 369 5.25 -22.46 -6.15
CA LEU A 369 4.62 -22.44 -7.47
C LEU A 369 5.51 -23.06 -8.57
N VAL A 370 6.81 -22.75 -8.58
CA VAL A 370 7.73 -23.31 -9.55
C VAL A 370 7.89 -24.80 -9.37
N ASP A 371 7.99 -25.29 -8.13
CA ASP A 371 8.08 -26.72 -7.83
C ASP A 371 6.83 -27.49 -8.24
N ASN A 372 5.66 -26.91 -8.03
CA ASN A 372 4.39 -27.49 -8.47
C ASN A 372 4.33 -27.59 -10.01
N GLN A 373 4.79 -26.56 -10.73
CA GLN A 373 4.85 -26.59 -12.19
C GLN A 373 5.83 -27.66 -12.71
N ARG A 374 7.01 -27.79 -12.10
CA ARG A 374 7.99 -28.84 -12.46
C ARG A 374 7.43 -30.24 -12.24
N ARG A 375 6.75 -30.47 -11.12
CA ARG A 375 6.08 -31.77 -10.84
C ARG A 375 5.01 -32.10 -11.86
N ALA A 376 4.17 -31.12 -12.24
CA ALA A 376 3.12 -31.30 -13.25
C ALA A 376 3.72 -31.68 -14.62
N ILE A 377 4.78 -31.00 -15.06
CA ILE A 377 5.47 -31.29 -16.33
C ILE A 377 6.08 -32.72 -16.31
N ASN A 378 6.73 -33.10 -15.21
CA ASN A 378 7.35 -34.43 -15.09
C ASN A 378 6.28 -35.55 -15.08
N SER A 379 5.15 -35.34 -14.41
CA SER A 379 4.03 -36.29 -14.40
C SER A 379 3.42 -36.49 -15.78
N GLN A 380 3.27 -35.42 -16.58
CA GLN A 380 2.78 -35.50 -17.96
C GLN A 380 3.76 -36.28 -18.85
N ARG A 381 5.05 -36.01 -18.78
CA ARG A 381 6.07 -36.73 -19.53
C ARG A 381 6.12 -38.22 -19.20
N SER A 382 5.97 -38.56 -17.91
CA SER A 382 5.91 -39.96 -17.48
C SER A 382 4.66 -40.67 -18.03
N ALA A 383 3.50 -40.01 -18.02
CA ALA A 383 2.26 -40.55 -18.58
C ALA A 383 2.35 -40.78 -20.11
N GLU A 384 2.92 -39.85 -20.85
CA GLU A 384 3.16 -39.98 -22.30
C GLU A 384 4.09 -41.10 -22.64
N THR A 385 5.13 -41.33 -21.80
CA THR A 385 6.07 -42.43 -21.98
C THR A 385 5.42 -43.81 -21.74
N PHE A 386 4.46 -43.89 -20.81
CA PHE A 386 3.68 -45.11 -20.56
C PHE A 386 2.59 -45.38 -21.62
N ALA A 387 2.01 -44.35 -22.21
CA ALA A 387 0.97 -44.48 -23.24
C ALA A 387 1.54 -44.81 -24.65
N GLY A 388 2.80 -44.59 -24.85
CA GLY A 388 3.51 -44.89 -26.13
C GLY A 388 4.24 -46.26 -26.18
N ARG A 389 4.05 -47.08 -25.13
CA ARG A 389 4.46 -48.49 -25.09
C ARG A 389 3.23 -49.41 -25.14
#